data_7a5df1b1a9d69c93233759c8cc3fa461
#
_entry.id   7a5df1b1a9d69c93233759c8cc3fa461
#
_cell.length_a   1.000
_cell.length_b   1.000
_cell.length_c   1.000
_cell.angle_alpha   90.00
_cell.angle_beta   90.00
_cell.angle_gamma   90.00
#
_symmetry.space_group_name_H-M   'P 1'
#
loop_
_entity.id
_entity.type
_entity.pdbx_description
1 polymer ?
#
loop_
_entity_poly.entity_id
_entity_poly.type
_entity_poly.pdbx_seq_one_letter_code
_entity_poly.pdbx_strand_id
1 'polypeptide(L)'
;MVVRAYEERDLSGMIRVWNEVVTEGVAFPQEELLDETAGAAFFAAQTHTAVAVDEDGHTVLGLYILHPNNVGRCGHICNTSYAVGSERRGQHIGEQLVLDSLKQGKAHGFRVLQFNAVVESNTHARHLYERLGFTQLGVIPGGFRMKDGHYENICPY
;
A
#
# COMPACT_ATOMS: atom_id res chain seq x y z
N MET A 1 -0.35 0.46 19.18
CA MET A 1 -0.79 0.34 17.77
C MET A 1 -1.15 -1.10 17.48
N VAL A 2 -2.24 -1.31 16.75
CA VAL A 2 -2.71 -2.64 16.33
C VAL A 2 -2.99 -2.60 14.82
N VAL A 3 -2.57 -3.66 14.11
CA VAL A 3 -2.96 -3.87 12.72
C VAL A 3 -4.05 -4.93 12.68
N ARG A 4 -5.17 -4.59 12.08
CA ARG A 4 -6.35 -5.47 11.99
C ARG A 4 -7.12 -5.25 10.69
N ALA A 5 -8.03 -6.17 10.35
CA ALA A 5 -8.97 -5.94 9.27
C ALA A 5 -9.76 -4.64 9.52
N TYR A 6 -10.03 -3.89 8.45
CA TYR A 6 -10.80 -2.66 8.60
C TYR A 6 -12.26 -2.94 8.94
N GLU A 7 -12.88 -1.98 9.58
CA GLU A 7 -14.31 -1.95 9.88
C GLU A 7 -14.93 -0.70 9.25
N GLU A 8 -16.24 -0.68 9.10
CA GLU A 8 -16.95 0.45 8.50
C GLU A 8 -16.60 1.79 9.18
N ARG A 9 -16.47 1.79 10.50
CA ARG A 9 -16.10 2.98 11.28
C ARG A 9 -14.72 3.55 10.92
N ASP A 10 -13.86 2.77 10.28
CA ASP A 10 -12.51 3.20 9.89
C ASP A 10 -12.51 3.96 8.55
N LEU A 11 -13.56 3.84 7.74
CA LEU A 11 -13.58 4.33 6.36
C LEU A 11 -13.20 5.80 6.22
N SER A 12 -13.72 6.66 7.07
CA SER A 12 -13.41 8.09 7.01
C SER A 12 -11.92 8.37 7.17
N GLY A 13 -11.29 7.74 8.16
CA GLY A 13 -9.85 7.86 8.40
C GLY A 13 -9.02 7.24 7.29
N MET A 14 -9.46 6.09 6.75
CA MET A 14 -8.79 5.41 5.64
C MET A 14 -8.77 6.26 4.39
N ILE A 15 -9.91 6.86 4.03
CA ILE A 15 -10.04 7.72 2.86
C ILE A 15 -9.13 8.94 3.01
N ARG A 16 -9.09 9.55 4.20
CA ARG A 16 -8.21 10.67 4.48
C ARG A 16 -6.73 10.30 4.26
N VAL A 17 -6.29 9.20 4.83
CA VAL A 17 -4.88 8.75 4.71
C VAL A 17 -4.55 8.37 3.27
N TRP A 18 -5.43 7.64 2.59
CA TRP A 18 -5.25 7.26 1.19
C TRP A 18 -5.12 8.50 0.30
N ASN A 19 -6.01 9.46 0.46
CA ASN A 19 -6.02 10.68 -0.34
C ASN A 19 -4.81 11.57 -0.10
N GLU A 20 -4.23 11.57 1.10
CA GLU A 20 -2.96 12.26 1.36
C GLU A 20 -1.86 11.73 0.42
N VAL A 21 -1.73 10.41 0.31
CA VAL A 21 -0.70 9.78 -0.54
C VAL A 21 -0.96 10.05 -2.02
N VAL A 22 -2.23 9.98 -2.46
CA VAL A 22 -2.60 10.32 -3.84
C VAL A 22 -2.25 11.77 -4.16
N THR A 23 -2.56 12.69 -3.25
CA THR A 23 -2.29 14.12 -3.41
C THR A 23 -0.79 14.43 -3.47
N GLU A 24 0.04 13.72 -2.71
CA GLU A 24 1.50 13.88 -2.77
C GLU A 24 2.06 13.54 -4.16
N GLY A 25 1.47 12.56 -4.85
CA GLY A 25 1.80 12.25 -6.24
C GLY A 25 3.22 11.73 -6.48
N VAL A 26 3.79 11.02 -5.51
CA VAL A 26 5.17 10.52 -5.55
C VAL A 26 5.29 9.02 -5.26
N ALA A 27 4.19 8.34 -4.93
CA ALA A 27 4.21 6.93 -4.54
C ALA A 27 3.10 6.09 -5.19
N PHE A 28 1.85 6.59 -5.21
CA PHE A 28 0.73 5.87 -5.80
C PHE A 28 0.52 6.26 -7.26
N PRO A 29 0.23 5.29 -8.14
CA PRO A 29 -0.11 5.58 -9.52
C PRO A 29 -1.48 6.26 -9.69
N GLN A 30 -2.38 6.15 -8.71
CA GLN A 30 -3.70 6.76 -8.77
C GLN A 30 -3.59 8.29 -8.71
N GLU A 31 -4.40 8.95 -9.51
CA GLU A 31 -4.49 10.43 -9.56
C GLU A 31 -5.79 10.96 -8.98
N GLU A 32 -6.85 10.13 -8.93
CA GLU A 32 -8.16 10.52 -8.44
C GLU A 32 -8.31 10.26 -6.94
N LEU A 33 -8.92 11.23 -6.24
CA LEU A 33 -9.26 11.09 -4.83
C LEU A 33 -10.49 10.22 -4.66
N LEU A 34 -10.57 9.52 -3.54
CA LEU A 34 -11.74 8.75 -3.14
C LEU A 34 -12.70 9.64 -2.35
N ASP A 35 -13.98 9.64 -2.71
CA ASP A 35 -15.06 10.13 -1.85
C ASP A 35 -15.59 8.99 -0.97
N GLU A 36 -16.60 9.25 -0.14
CA GLU A 36 -17.13 8.22 0.77
C GLU A 36 -17.70 7.02 0.02
N THR A 37 -18.45 7.24 -1.05
CA THR A 37 -19.06 6.16 -1.84
C THR A 37 -18.02 5.35 -2.58
N ALA A 38 -17.13 6.03 -3.30
CA ALA A 38 -16.06 5.38 -4.05
C ALA A 38 -15.08 4.66 -3.10
N GLY A 39 -14.75 5.27 -1.98
CA GLY A 39 -13.86 4.68 -0.98
C GLY A 39 -14.43 3.41 -0.37
N ALA A 40 -15.70 3.44 0.04
CA ALA A 40 -16.36 2.25 0.59
C ALA A 40 -16.34 1.09 -0.40
N ALA A 41 -16.67 1.34 -1.67
CA ALA A 41 -16.66 0.34 -2.73
C ALA A 41 -15.24 -0.18 -3.02
N PHE A 42 -14.27 0.73 -3.09
CA PHE A 42 -12.88 0.39 -3.38
C PHE A 42 -12.28 -0.55 -2.33
N PHE A 43 -12.44 -0.21 -1.07
CA PHE A 43 -11.88 -1.04 0.02
C PHE A 43 -12.62 -2.36 0.18
N ALA A 44 -13.93 -2.39 -0.04
CA ALA A 44 -14.71 -3.62 0.02
C ALA A 44 -14.39 -4.60 -1.12
N ALA A 45 -13.96 -4.10 -2.28
CA ALA A 45 -13.63 -4.92 -3.45
C ALA A 45 -12.27 -5.63 -3.33
N GLN A 46 -11.43 -5.26 -2.37
CA GLN A 46 -10.13 -5.90 -2.17
C GLN A 46 -10.27 -7.31 -1.61
N THR A 47 -9.28 -8.17 -1.84
CA THR A 47 -9.22 -9.47 -1.17
C THR A 47 -9.10 -9.29 0.34
N HIS A 48 -8.26 -8.36 0.75
CA HIS A 48 -8.10 -7.99 2.16
C HIS A 48 -7.70 -6.53 2.27
N THR A 49 -8.29 -5.83 3.22
CA THR A 49 -7.93 -4.46 3.57
C THR A 49 -7.73 -4.39 5.08
N ALA A 50 -6.60 -3.85 5.49
CA ALA A 50 -6.27 -3.73 6.91
C ALA A 50 -5.90 -2.29 7.27
N VAL A 51 -6.10 -1.96 8.53
CA VAL A 51 -5.74 -0.68 9.12
C VAL A 51 -4.77 -0.86 10.26
N ALA A 52 -3.87 0.10 10.42
CA ALA A 52 -3.13 0.31 11.64
C ALA A 52 -3.85 1.39 12.44
N VAL A 53 -4.27 1.07 13.65
CA VAL A 53 -4.98 2.00 14.53
C VAL A 53 -4.16 2.26 15.78
N ASP A 54 -4.35 3.45 16.35
CA ASP A 54 -3.67 3.88 17.56
C ASP A 54 -4.21 3.11 18.79
N GLU A 55 -3.63 3.35 19.95
CA GLU A 55 -4.02 2.71 21.21
C GLU A 55 -5.48 2.96 21.58
N ASP A 56 -6.08 4.06 21.10
CA ASP A 56 -7.51 4.36 21.26
C ASP A 56 -8.42 3.38 20.49
N GLY A 57 -7.86 2.60 19.56
CA GLY A 57 -8.60 1.65 18.71
C GLY A 57 -9.42 2.31 17.60
N HIS A 58 -9.34 3.61 17.41
CA HIS A 58 -10.18 4.39 16.49
C HIS A 58 -9.38 5.21 15.48
N THR A 59 -8.26 5.79 15.87
CA THR A 59 -7.47 6.66 15.00
C THR A 59 -6.71 5.83 13.97
N VAL A 60 -7.03 6.02 12.70
CA VAL A 60 -6.35 5.35 11.59
C VAL A 60 -5.00 6.01 11.34
N LEU A 61 -3.93 5.27 11.56
CA LEU A 61 -2.55 5.71 11.35
C LEU A 61 -2.06 5.37 9.95
N GLY A 62 -2.56 4.29 9.39
CA GLY A 62 -2.21 3.79 8.08
C GLY A 62 -3.11 2.65 7.66
N LEU A 63 -2.92 2.19 6.44
CA LEU A 63 -3.70 1.08 5.89
C LEU A 63 -2.95 0.40 4.76
N TYR A 64 -3.40 -0.79 4.39
CA TYR A 64 -3.01 -1.40 3.12
C TYR A 64 -4.20 -2.09 2.47
N ILE A 65 -4.10 -2.22 1.15
CA ILE A 65 -4.97 -3.07 0.35
C ILE A 65 -4.16 -4.24 -0.21
N LEU A 66 -4.81 -5.38 -0.37
CA LEU A 66 -4.23 -6.60 -0.94
C LEU A 66 -5.20 -7.18 -1.95
N HIS A 67 -4.71 -7.45 -3.15
CA HIS A 67 -5.51 -8.00 -4.23
C HIS A 67 -4.64 -8.84 -5.18
N PRO A 68 -5.25 -9.70 -6.02
CA PRO A 68 -4.48 -10.41 -7.04
C PRO A 68 -3.76 -9.44 -7.98
N ASN A 69 -2.51 -9.76 -8.32
CA ASN A 69 -1.73 -8.98 -9.28
C ASN A 69 -1.87 -9.51 -10.70
N ASN A 70 -2.40 -10.74 -10.86
CA ASN A 70 -2.49 -11.41 -12.14
C ASN A 70 -3.64 -12.42 -12.11
N VAL A 71 -3.82 -13.17 -13.18
CA VAL A 71 -4.94 -14.09 -13.38
C VAL A 71 -4.48 -15.51 -13.66
N GLY A 72 -5.40 -16.46 -13.53
CA GLY A 72 -5.18 -17.84 -13.94
C GLY A 72 -3.96 -18.48 -13.31
N ARG A 73 -3.04 -18.95 -14.14
CA ARG A 73 -1.79 -19.61 -13.68
C ARG A 73 -0.84 -18.69 -12.92
N CYS A 74 -1.03 -17.38 -12.97
CA CYS A 74 -0.31 -16.38 -12.21
C CYS A 74 -1.17 -15.78 -11.09
N GLY A 75 -2.34 -16.31 -10.83
CA GLY A 75 -3.29 -15.80 -9.85
C GLY A 75 -2.87 -15.97 -8.40
N HIS A 76 -1.79 -16.68 -8.14
CA HIS A 76 -1.17 -16.82 -6.82
C HIS A 76 -0.21 -15.67 -6.47
N ILE A 77 -0.07 -14.69 -7.35
CA ILE A 77 0.72 -13.47 -7.11
C ILE A 77 -0.25 -12.38 -6.64
N CYS A 78 -0.03 -11.82 -5.46
CA CYS A 78 -0.77 -10.66 -4.99
C CYS A 78 0.06 -9.38 -5.08
N ASN A 79 -0.64 -8.26 -5.02
CA ASN A 79 -0.07 -6.92 -4.95
C ASN A 79 -0.68 -6.19 -3.75
N THR A 80 0.06 -5.29 -3.17
CA THR A 80 -0.37 -4.45 -2.06
C THR A 80 0.00 -3.00 -2.32
N SER A 81 -0.74 -2.10 -1.67
CA SER A 81 -0.39 -0.69 -1.58
C SER A 81 -0.54 -0.25 -0.14
N TYR A 82 0.46 0.45 0.38
CA TYR A 82 0.50 0.90 1.77
C TYR A 82 0.40 2.42 1.83
N ALA A 83 -0.43 2.92 2.72
CA ALA A 83 -0.53 4.36 3.00
C ALA A 83 -0.33 4.59 4.49
N VAL A 84 0.53 5.54 4.83
CA VAL A 84 0.75 5.95 6.22
C VAL A 84 0.44 7.44 6.32
N GLY A 85 -0.31 7.83 7.36
CA GLY A 85 -0.63 9.22 7.60
C GLY A 85 0.62 10.08 7.69
N SER A 86 0.63 11.24 7.06
CA SER A 86 1.82 12.10 6.94
C SER A 86 2.41 12.50 8.29
N GLU A 87 1.57 12.65 9.31
CA GLU A 87 1.98 13.01 10.67
C GLU A 87 2.58 11.83 11.45
N ARG A 88 2.46 10.62 10.91
CA ARG A 88 2.84 9.38 11.60
C ARG A 88 4.00 8.65 10.95
N ARG A 89 4.65 9.25 9.96
CA ARG A 89 5.81 8.66 9.30
C ARG A 89 7.00 8.60 10.26
N GLY A 90 7.85 7.60 10.05
CA GLY A 90 9.02 7.39 10.91
C GLY A 90 8.72 6.63 12.21
N GLN A 91 7.50 6.11 12.39
CA GLN A 91 7.08 5.36 13.58
C GLN A 91 6.96 3.86 13.33
N HIS A 92 7.58 3.35 12.29
CA HIS A 92 7.56 1.93 11.89
C HIS A 92 6.15 1.38 11.56
N ILE A 93 5.19 2.23 11.27
CA ILE A 93 3.82 1.82 10.91
C ILE A 93 3.85 1.06 9.58
N GLY A 94 4.56 1.60 8.58
CA GLY A 94 4.72 0.95 7.28
C GLY A 94 5.29 -0.46 7.39
N GLU A 95 6.30 -0.66 8.22
CA GLU A 95 6.88 -1.97 8.46
C GLU A 95 5.86 -2.96 9.02
N GLN A 96 5.06 -2.54 9.99
CA GLN A 96 4.02 -3.40 10.58
C GLN A 96 2.93 -3.76 9.55
N LEU A 97 2.58 -2.81 8.69
CA LEU A 97 1.63 -3.06 7.59
C LEU A 97 2.18 -4.08 6.59
N VAL A 98 3.45 -3.96 6.21
CA VAL A 98 4.09 -4.92 5.29
C VAL A 98 4.14 -6.31 5.91
N LEU A 99 4.57 -6.43 7.16
CA LEU A 99 4.62 -7.72 7.85
C LEU A 99 3.24 -8.38 7.96
N ASP A 100 2.22 -7.61 8.29
CA ASP A 100 0.84 -8.12 8.33
C ASP A 100 0.37 -8.56 6.94
N SER A 101 0.70 -7.80 5.90
CA SER A 101 0.30 -8.16 4.53
C SER A 101 0.93 -9.45 4.03
N LEU A 102 2.16 -9.76 4.43
CA LEU A 102 2.80 -11.05 4.12
C LEU A 102 2.05 -12.19 4.79
N LYS A 103 1.66 -12.02 6.04
CA LYS A 103 0.87 -13.00 6.78
C LYS A 103 -0.51 -13.19 6.15
N GLN A 104 -1.21 -12.12 5.84
CA GLN A 104 -2.56 -12.17 5.28
C GLN A 104 -2.56 -12.67 3.84
N GLY A 105 -1.55 -12.32 3.04
CA GLY A 105 -1.39 -12.87 1.69
C GLY A 105 -1.28 -14.39 1.71
N LYS A 106 -0.47 -14.93 2.61
CA LYS A 106 -0.36 -16.38 2.80
C LYS A 106 -1.69 -16.99 3.27
N ALA A 107 -2.36 -16.36 4.22
CA ALA A 107 -3.64 -16.85 4.74
C ALA A 107 -4.73 -16.89 3.66
N HIS A 108 -4.67 -16.00 2.68
CA HIS A 108 -5.60 -15.95 1.53
C HIS A 108 -5.15 -16.81 0.34
N GLY A 109 -4.12 -17.64 0.51
CA GLY A 109 -3.68 -18.60 -0.50
C GLY A 109 -2.70 -18.06 -1.53
N PHE A 110 -2.19 -16.86 -1.38
CA PHE A 110 -1.15 -16.32 -2.25
C PHE A 110 0.21 -16.88 -1.88
N ARG A 111 1.06 -17.06 -2.89
CA ARG A 111 2.42 -17.58 -2.74
C ARG A 111 3.49 -16.52 -2.97
N VAL A 112 3.16 -15.44 -3.67
CA VAL A 112 4.08 -14.38 -4.06
C VAL A 112 3.41 -13.04 -3.79
N LEU A 113 4.15 -12.10 -3.23
CA LEU A 113 3.73 -10.71 -3.13
C LEU A 113 4.68 -9.88 -4.01
N GLN A 114 4.12 -9.16 -4.96
CA GLN A 114 4.87 -8.38 -5.92
C GLN A 114 4.46 -6.91 -5.85
N PHE A 115 5.45 -6.02 -5.80
CA PHE A 115 5.25 -4.59 -5.99
C PHE A 115 5.55 -4.23 -7.43
N ASN A 116 4.69 -3.43 -8.06
CA ASN A 116 4.81 -3.12 -9.48
C ASN A 116 5.54 -1.80 -9.77
N ALA A 117 5.40 -0.82 -8.89
CA ALA A 117 5.75 0.56 -9.21
C ALA A 117 6.40 1.31 -8.02
N VAL A 118 7.40 0.70 -7.41
CA VAL A 118 8.18 1.38 -6.37
C VAL A 118 9.08 2.40 -7.04
N VAL A 119 8.86 3.69 -6.77
CA VAL A 119 9.65 4.77 -7.36
C VAL A 119 11.11 4.67 -6.89
N GLU A 120 12.05 4.71 -7.83
CA GLU A 120 13.47 4.48 -7.54
C GLU A 120 14.02 5.45 -6.48
N SER A 121 13.58 6.71 -6.50
CA SER A 121 13.98 7.72 -5.52
C SER A 121 13.35 7.56 -4.14
N ASN A 122 12.36 6.68 -4.00
CA ASN A 122 11.77 6.38 -2.70
C ASN A 122 12.68 5.41 -1.92
N THR A 123 13.81 5.93 -1.49
CA THR A 123 14.86 5.14 -0.83
C THR A 123 14.40 4.55 0.49
N HIS A 124 13.53 5.25 1.22
CA HIS A 124 12.99 4.76 2.49
C HIS A 124 12.19 3.45 2.29
N ALA A 125 11.27 3.44 1.33
CA ALA A 125 10.48 2.25 1.01
C ALA A 125 11.38 1.12 0.48
N ARG A 126 12.32 1.43 -0.40
CA ARG A 126 13.24 0.44 -0.97
C ARG A 126 14.09 -0.23 0.11
N HIS A 127 14.67 0.55 1.03
CA HIS A 127 15.43 0.01 2.15
C HIS A 127 14.57 -0.89 3.06
N LEU A 128 13.32 -0.49 3.32
CA LEU A 128 12.38 -1.29 4.09
C LEU A 128 12.14 -2.65 3.42
N TYR A 129 11.82 -2.66 2.14
CA TYR A 129 11.52 -3.88 1.41
C TYR A 129 12.73 -4.81 1.36
N GLU A 130 13.91 -4.29 1.04
CA GLU A 130 15.15 -5.05 0.98
C GLU A 130 15.52 -5.65 2.35
N ARG A 131 15.35 -4.87 3.41
CA ARG A 131 15.58 -5.33 4.79
C ARG A 131 14.61 -6.46 5.19
N LEU A 132 13.38 -6.43 4.70
CA LEU A 132 12.38 -7.46 4.96
C LEU A 132 12.49 -8.67 4.02
N GLY A 133 13.48 -8.70 3.15
CA GLY A 133 13.76 -9.86 2.30
C GLY A 133 13.19 -9.80 0.88
N PHE A 134 12.60 -8.68 0.48
CA PHE A 134 12.15 -8.50 -0.91
C PHE A 134 13.35 -8.31 -1.84
N THR A 135 13.23 -8.86 -3.05
CA THR A 135 14.27 -8.77 -4.07
C THR A 135 13.84 -7.84 -5.19
N GLN A 136 14.68 -6.89 -5.55
CA GLN A 136 14.43 -6.03 -6.72
C GLN A 136 14.55 -6.87 -8.00
N LEU A 137 13.53 -6.79 -8.86
CA LEU A 137 13.46 -7.58 -10.09
C LEU A 137 14.03 -6.84 -11.30
N GLY A 138 14.21 -5.55 -11.20
CA GLY A 138 14.71 -4.75 -12.31
C GLY A 138 14.39 -3.27 -12.14
N VAL A 139 14.53 -2.53 -13.24
CA VAL A 139 14.19 -1.11 -13.33
C VAL A 139 13.39 -0.88 -14.61
N ILE A 140 12.29 -0.17 -14.52
CA ILE A 140 11.53 0.30 -15.67
C ILE A 140 11.83 1.80 -15.82
N PRO A 141 12.61 2.20 -16.83
CA PRO A 141 12.96 3.60 -17.02
C PRO A 141 11.73 4.47 -17.29
N GLY A 142 11.64 5.60 -16.60
CA GLY A 142 10.55 6.56 -16.79
C GLY A 142 9.16 6.01 -16.49
N GLY A 143 9.04 5.00 -15.66
CA GLY A 143 7.79 4.29 -15.42
C GLY A 143 6.77 5.05 -14.59
N PHE A 144 7.14 6.14 -13.93
CA PHE A 144 6.25 6.90 -13.05
C PHE A 144 6.32 8.39 -13.39
N ARG A 145 5.15 8.99 -13.68
CA ARG A 145 5.05 10.44 -13.84
C ARG A 145 4.79 11.05 -12.47
N MET A 146 5.77 11.79 -11.95
CA MET A 146 5.67 12.47 -10.68
C MET A 146 4.66 13.61 -10.75
N LYS A 147 4.20 14.08 -9.60
CA LYS A 147 3.21 15.16 -9.49
C LYS A 147 3.61 16.42 -10.27
N ASP A 148 4.90 16.77 -10.29
CA ASP A 148 5.43 17.94 -10.99
C ASP A 148 5.55 17.74 -12.53
N GLY A 149 5.24 16.53 -13.01
CA GLY A 149 5.26 16.19 -14.44
C GLY A 149 6.55 15.54 -14.93
N HIS A 150 7.62 15.48 -14.13
CA HIS A 150 8.81 14.75 -14.55
C HIS A 150 8.62 13.22 -14.34
N TYR A 151 9.38 12.43 -15.10
CA TYR A 151 9.32 10.98 -15.05
C TYR A 151 10.49 10.43 -14.23
N GLU A 152 10.20 9.43 -13.42
CA GLU A 152 11.22 8.69 -12.68
C GLU A 152 11.11 7.20 -12.96
N ASN A 153 12.19 6.49 -12.67
CA ASN A 153 12.22 5.03 -12.82
C ASN A 153 11.41 4.37 -11.71
N ILE A 154 10.88 3.19 -12.01
CA ILE A 154 10.24 2.32 -11.02
C ILE A 154 10.99 1.01 -10.92
N CYS A 155 10.97 0.43 -9.73
CA CYS A 155 11.63 -0.83 -9.40
C CYS A 155 10.59 -1.85 -8.96
N PRO A 156 10.28 -2.85 -9.78
CA PRO A 156 9.48 -3.99 -9.32
C PRO A 156 10.26 -4.80 -8.28
N TYR A 157 9.56 -5.27 -7.28
CA TYR A 157 10.09 -6.15 -6.24
C TYR A 157 9.25 -7.41 -6.11
#